data_da2d37448439954277fd46f62988b0b3
#
_entry.id   da2d37448439954277fd46f62988b0b3
#
_cell.length_a   1.000
_cell.length_b   1.000
_cell.length_c   1.000
_cell.angle_alpha   90.00
_cell.angle_beta   90.00
_cell.angle_gamma   90.00
#
_symmetry.space_group_name_H-M   'P 1'
#
loop_
_entity.id
_entity.type
_entity.pdbx_description
1 polymer ?
#
loop_
_entity_poly.entity_id
_entity_poly.type
_entity_poly.pdbx_seq_one_letter_code
_entity_poly.pdbx_strand_id
1 'polypeptide(L)'
;ANVPELWFEDKERYLLGMKAVKEPHQVWKSQLLRGEINMDAVKMFADMLVSIQAFGPDTPDIPDSFADKTYFEALRLEPYYGYAATQLPKARNFLLELMESTRSKRKCLVHGDFSPKNVLVQGDTLHLIDHEVIHLGDDAFDLGFSLTHFLAKALHMPEKRISFRDACHLFVQRFLDGMNRSQKPSDLEESWIRHTLGCLLARVRGRSPLEYLNDSDKEQISLNAQECIEHLPADIHLLIDRITWDKK
;
A
#
# COMPACT_ATOMS: atom_id res chain seq x y z
N ALA A 1 -15.16 0.56 -5.94
CA ALA A 1 -14.19 -0.43 -6.44
C ALA A 1 -14.93 -1.58 -7.07
N ASN A 2 -14.44 -2.11 -8.21
CA ASN A 2 -14.98 -3.33 -8.78
C ASN A 2 -14.39 -4.53 -8.01
N VAL A 3 -15.26 -5.21 -7.28
CA VAL A 3 -14.93 -6.40 -6.50
C VAL A 3 -15.65 -7.58 -7.14
N PRO A 4 -15.03 -8.78 -7.26
CA PRO A 4 -15.72 -9.97 -7.75
C PRO A 4 -16.97 -10.29 -6.93
N GLU A 5 -18.07 -10.60 -7.61
CA GLU A 5 -19.33 -10.98 -6.99
C GLU A 5 -19.17 -12.31 -6.26
N LEU A 6 -19.59 -12.37 -4.99
CA LEU A 6 -19.61 -13.61 -4.21
C LEU A 6 -20.81 -14.47 -4.63
N TRP A 7 -20.59 -15.72 -5.03
CA TRP A 7 -21.63 -16.65 -5.42
C TRP A 7 -22.07 -17.55 -4.28
N PHE A 8 -21.11 -18.09 -3.50
CA PHE A 8 -21.41 -18.91 -2.34
C PHE A 8 -20.26 -18.94 -1.34
N GLU A 9 -20.59 -19.28 -0.11
CA GLU A 9 -19.66 -19.58 0.97
C GLU A 9 -20.04 -20.91 1.61
N ASP A 10 -19.06 -21.80 1.82
CA ASP A 10 -19.17 -23.01 2.64
C ASP A 10 -18.20 -22.91 3.81
N LYS A 11 -18.71 -22.53 4.98
CA LYS A 11 -17.92 -22.32 6.20
C LYS A 11 -17.35 -23.62 6.76
N GLU A 12 -18.05 -24.74 6.58
CA GLU A 12 -17.60 -26.04 7.10
C GLU A 12 -16.39 -26.57 6.32
N ARG A 13 -16.35 -26.32 5.00
CA ARG A 13 -15.27 -26.76 4.11
C ARG A 13 -14.28 -25.66 3.77
N TYR A 14 -14.44 -24.44 4.32
CA TYR A 14 -13.61 -23.28 4.03
C TYR A 14 -13.53 -22.96 2.53
N LEU A 15 -14.65 -23.05 1.82
CA LEU A 15 -14.73 -22.74 0.40
C LEU A 15 -15.43 -21.42 0.17
N LEU A 16 -14.86 -20.63 -0.71
CA LEU A 16 -15.41 -19.36 -1.19
C LEU A 16 -15.51 -19.42 -2.71
N GLY A 17 -16.72 -19.30 -3.26
CA GLY A 17 -16.96 -19.23 -4.69
C GLY A 17 -17.27 -17.82 -5.11
N MET A 18 -16.51 -17.28 -6.06
CA MET A 18 -16.73 -15.94 -6.58
C MET A 18 -16.68 -15.92 -8.10
N LYS A 19 -17.30 -14.91 -8.70
CA LYS A 19 -17.31 -14.70 -10.14
C LYS A 19 -15.89 -14.39 -10.63
N ALA A 20 -15.42 -15.16 -11.61
CA ALA A 20 -14.14 -14.87 -12.25
C ALA A 20 -14.21 -13.56 -13.04
N VAL A 21 -13.12 -12.78 -12.98
CA VAL A 21 -12.93 -11.67 -13.91
C VAL A 21 -12.77 -12.27 -15.32
N LYS A 22 -13.51 -11.73 -16.31
CA LYS A 22 -13.51 -12.25 -17.68
C LYS A 22 -12.14 -12.11 -18.32
N GLU A 23 -11.79 -13.08 -19.15
CA GLU A 23 -10.61 -13.00 -20.01
C GLU A 23 -10.87 -12.09 -21.24
N PRO A 24 -9.83 -11.44 -21.79
CA PRO A 24 -8.47 -11.42 -21.26
C PRO A 24 -8.31 -10.40 -20.12
N HIS A 25 -7.60 -10.79 -19.06
CA HIS A 25 -7.16 -9.88 -18.01
C HIS A 25 -5.70 -10.19 -17.63
N GLN A 26 -5.03 -9.26 -16.96
CA GLN A 26 -3.66 -9.41 -16.48
C GLN A 26 -3.53 -8.88 -15.06
N VAL A 27 -2.64 -9.48 -14.27
CA VAL A 27 -2.24 -8.91 -12.97
C VAL A 27 -1.44 -7.64 -13.24
N TRP A 28 -1.87 -6.52 -12.66
CA TRP A 28 -1.24 -5.21 -12.91
C TRP A 28 0.23 -5.16 -12.53
N LYS A 29 0.63 -5.86 -11.45
CA LYS A 29 2.04 -6.02 -11.09
C LYS A 29 2.90 -6.51 -12.26
N SER A 30 2.39 -7.45 -13.07
CA SER A 30 3.12 -8.01 -14.21
C SER A 30 3.32 -6.98 -15.32
N GLN A 31 2.35 -6.11 -15.59
CA GLN A 31 2.49 -4.99 -16.52
C GLN A 31 3.55 -4.00 -16.03
N LEU A 32 3.46 -3.59 -14.76
CA LEU A 32 4.41 -2.65 -14.15
C LEU A 32 5.86 -3.19 -14.16
N LEU A 33 6.06 -4.51 -13.96
CA LEU A 33 7.40 -5.13 -14.03
C LEU A 33 7.95 -5.23 -15.46
N ARG A 34 7.11 -5.07 -16.50
CA ARG A 34 7.55 -4.86 -17.88
C ARG A 34 7.78 -3.39 -18.22
N GLY A 35 7.61 -2.48 -17.25
CA GLY A 35 7.73 -1.03 -17.44
C GLY A 35 6.52 -0.42 -18.17
N GLU A 36 5.40 -1.12 -18.23
CA GLU A 36 4.13 -0.67 -18.80
C GLU A 36 3.35 0.11 -17.73
N ILE A 37 3.56 1.42 -17.68
CA ILE A 37 2.96 2.30 -16.68
C ILE A 37 1.83 3.09 -17.35
N ASN A 38 0.59 2.64 -17.15
CA ASN A 38 -0.60 3.34 -17.62
C ASN A 38 -1.08 4.34 -16.56
N MET A 39 -1.00 5.65 -16.85
CA MET A 39 -1.37 6.72 -15.92
C MET A 39 -2.87 6.76 -15.62
N ASP A 40 -3.73 6.30 -16.54
CA ASP A 40 -5.16 6.21 -16.24
C ASP A 40 -5.47 5.06 -15.29
N ALA A 41 -4.74 3.95 -15.37
CA ALA A 41 -4.79 2.89 -14.36
C ALA A 41 -4.33 3.41 -12.98
N VAL A 42 -3.31 4.27 -12.92
CA VAL A 42 -2.86 4.91 -11.66
C VAL A 42 -3.97 5.78 -11.06
N LYS A 43 -4.66 6.59 -11.87
CA LYS A 43 -5.81 7.41 -11.41
C LYS A 43 -6.94 6.53 -10.89
N MET A 44 -7.33 5.49 -11.65
CA MET A 44 -8.37 4.55 -11.23
C MET A 44 -8.01 3.84 -9.92
N PHE A 45 -6.74 3.48 -9.73
CA PHE A 45 -6.26 2.86 -8.50
C PHE A 45 -6.38 3.83 -7.31
N ALA A 46 -6.07 5.11 -7.48
CA ALA A 46 -6.30 6.13 -6.46
C ALA A 46 -7.82 6.29 -6.15
N ASP A 47 -8.67 6.34 -7.18
CA ASP A 47 -10.13 6.44 -7.00
C ASP A 47 -10.70 5.22 -6.26
N MET A 48 -10.15 4.03 -6.47
CA MET A 48 -10.52 2.83 -5.72
C MET A 48 -10.18 2.97 -4.24
N LEU A 49 -9.00 3.50 -3.91
CA LEU A 49 -8.60 3.73 -2.51
C LEU A 49 -9.51 4.75 -1.84
N VAL A 50 -9.82 5.87 -2.51
CA VAL A 50 -10.79 6.86 -2.03
C VAL A 50 -12.15 6.21 -1.74
N SER A 51 -12.62 5.34 -2.64
CA SER A 51 -13.91 4.65 -2.48
C SER A 51 -13.93 3.71 -1.29
N ILE A 52 -12.82 3.03 -0.99
CA ILE A 52 -12.69 2.13 0.18
C ILE A 52 -12.68 2.98 1.46
N GLN A 53 -11.87 4.02 1.50
CA GLN A 53 -11.71 4.88 2.68
C GLN A 53 -12.91 5.81 2.94
N ALA A 54 -13.87 5.89 2.01
CA ALA A 54 -15.14 6.56 2.27
C ALA A 54 -16.00 5.84 3.34
N PHE A 55 -15.70 4.56 3.62
CA PHE A 55 -16.36 3.81 4.69
C PHE A 55 -15.56 3.94 5.99
N GLY A 56 -16.23 4.33 7.06
CA GLY A 56 -15.65 4.52 8.39
C GLY A 56 -16.50 3.88 9.48
N PRO A 57 -16.10 4.01 10.75
CA PRO A 57 -16.85 3.43 11.88
C PRO A 57 -18.28 3.96 12.01
N ASP A 58 -18.54 5.16 11.51
CA ASP A 58 -19.87 5.79 11.54
C ASP A 58 -20.71 5.50 10.29
N THR A 59 -20.20 4.67 9.36
CA THR A 59 -20.94 4.27 8.16
C THR A 59 -22.08 3.33 8.56
N PRO A 60 -23.35 3.62 8.18
CA PRO A 60 -24.47 2.74 8.44
C PRO A 60 -24.22 1.32 7.89
N ASP A 61 -24.66 0.33 8.63
CA ASP A 61 -24.63 -1.09 8.25
C ASP A 61 -23.22 -1.68 7.99
N ILE A 62 -22.15 -1.00 8.46
CA ILE A 62 -20.83 -1.60 8.40
C ILE A 62 -20.75 -2.80 9.37
N PRO A 63 -20.34 -4.00 8.90
CA PRO A 63 -20.30 -5.17 9.76
C PRO A 63 -19.34 -5.02 10.93
N ASP A 64 -19.76 -5.46 12.12
CA ASP A 64 -18.92 -5.44 13.35
C ASP A 64 -17.62 -6.27 13.16
N SER A 65 -17.65 -7.27 12.29
CA SER A 65 -16.48 -8.11 11.97
C SER A 65 -15.30 -7.31 11.42
N PHE A 66 -15.53 -6.15 10.80
CA PHE A 66 -14.44 -5.28 10.35
C PHE A 66 -13.70 -4.57 11.50
N ALA A 67 -14.20 -4.67 12.73
CA ALA A 67 -13.48 -4.23 13.91
C ALA A 67 -12.35 -5.19 14.32
N ASP A 68 -12.40 -6.45 13.87
CA ASP A 68 -11.38 -7.45 14.14
C ASP A 68 -10.14 -7.21 13.26
N LYS A 69 -8.98 -7.09 13.91
CA LYS A 69 -7.67 -6.88 13.28
C LYS A 69 -6.76 -8.10 13.39
N THR A 70 -7.28 -9.24 13.83
CA THR A 70 -6.46 -10.43 14.09
C THR A 70 -5.65 -10.85 12.88
N TYR A 71 -6.29 -10.91 11.70
CA TYR A 71 -5.59 -11.27 10.47
C TYR A 71 -4.63 -10.18 10.00
N PHE A 72 -5.00 -8.91 10.13
CA PHE A 72 -4.09 -7.80 9.80
C PHE A 72 -2.87 -7.78 10.71
N GLU A 73 -3.03 -8.01 12.01
CA GLU A 73 -1.92 -8.14 12.96
C GLU A 73 -0.98 -9.27 12.56
N ALA A 74 -1.52 -10.48 12.33
CA ALA A 74 -0.74 -11.67 12.05
C ALA A 74 -0.08 -11.68 10.67
N LEU A 75 -0.70 -11.06 9.66
CA LEU A 75 -0.25 -11.11 8.27
C LEU A 75 0.44 -9.82 7.80
N ARG A 76 0.30 -8.72 8.54
CA ARG A 76 0.90 -7.42 8.16
C ARG A 76 1.74 -6.81 9.27
N LEU A 77 1.18 -6.46 10.42
CA LEU A 77 1.93 -5.69 11.40
C LEU A 77 3.12 -6.46 11.95
N GLU A 78 2.90 -7.67 12.45
CA GLU A 78 3.97 -8.49 13.03
C GLU A 78 5.03 -8.91 11.99
N PRO A 79 4.69 -9.51 10.83
CA PRO A 79 5.70 -9.91 9.85
C PRO A 79 6.36 -8.74 9.11
N TYR A 80 5.74 -7.57 9.09
CA TYR A 80 6.29 -6.38 8.46
C TYR A 80 7.07 -5.54 9.47
N TYR A 81 6.37 -4.75 10.29
CA TYR A 81 7.02 -3.79 11.19
C TYR A 81 7.72 -4.48 12.36
N GLY A 82 7.04 -5.43 13.01
CA GLY A 82 7.60 -6.18 14.14
C GLY A 82 8.88 -6.91 13.75
N TYR A 83 8.84 -7.73 12.69
CA TYR A 83 10.01 -8.47 12.24
C TYR A 83 11.12 -7.55 11.70
N ALA A 84 10.80 -6.55 10.86
CA ALA A 84 11.80 -5.61 10.35
C ALA A 84 12.51 -4.85 11.48
N ALA A 85 11.81 -4.53 12.57
CA ALA A 85 12.40 -3.91 13.75
C ALA A 85 13.48 -4.78 14.42
N THR A 86 13.41 -6.11 14.28
CA THR A 86 14.46 -7.02 14.77
C THR A 86 15.69 -7.05 13.86
N GLN A 87 15.52 -6.71 12.57
CA GLN A 87 16.58 -6.75 11.56
C GLN A 87 17.30 -5.40 11.40
N LEU A 88 16.68 -4.30 11.83
CA LEU A 88 17.12 -2.93 11.58
C LEU A 88 17.24 -2.14 12.90
N PRO A 89 18.35 -2.27 13.66
CA PRO A 89 18.51 -1.61 14.95
C PRO A 89 18.31 -0.09 14.91
N LYS A 90 18.76 0.59 13.85
CA LYS A 90 18.60 2.04 13.69
C LYS A 90 17.14 2.49 13.48
N ALA A 91 16.34 1.67 12.80
CA ALA A 91 14.94 1.95 12.54
C ALA A 91 13.98 1.30 13.56
N ARG A 92 14.51 0.57 14.54
CA ARG A 92 13.70 -0.23 15.48
C ARG A 92 12.61 0.58 16.18
N ASN A 93 12.97 1.67 16.82
CA ASN A 93 12.01 2.48 17.57
C ASN A 93 10.93 3.06 16.66
N PHE A 94 11.33 3.60 15.51
CA PHE A 94 10.40 4.10 14.49
C PHE A 94 9.37 3.04 14.07
N LEU A 95 9.82 1.81 13.78
CA LEU A 95 8.95 0.72 13.35
C LEU A 95 7.99 0.25 14.46
N LEU A 96 8.46 0.17 15.71
CA LEU A 96 7.64 -0.24 16.85
C LEU A 96 6.59 0.84 17.21
N GLU A 97 6.97 2.12 17.19
CA GLU A 97 6.04 3.23 17.39
C GLU A 97 4.98 3.28 16.29
N LEU A 98 5.38 3.08 15.02
CA LEU A 98 4.46 3.02 13.89
C LEU A 98 3.47 1.87 14.06
N MET A 99 3.96 0.67 14.42
CA MET A 99 3.15 -0.51 14.67
C MET A 99 2.09 -0.25 15.75
N GLU A 100 2.47 0.35 16.87
CA GLU A 100 1.56 0.65 17.97
C GLU A 100 0.54 1.72 17.59
N SER A 101 0.99 2.78 16.91
CA SER A 101 0.08 3.80 16.37
C SER A 101 -0.96 3.20 15.42
N THR A 102 -0.54 2.28 14.54
CA THR A 102 -1.44 1.61 13.59
C THR A 102 -2.48 0.73 14.30
N ARG A 103 -2.09 0.03 15.36
CA ARG A 103 -3.01 -0.79 16.16
C ARG A 103 -4.14 0.03 16.77
N SER A 104 -3.84 1.23 17.24
CA SER A 104 -4.79 2.09 17.97
C SER A 104 -5.81 2.78 17.06
N LYS A 105 -5.51 2.97 15.77
CA LYS A 105 -6.37 3.73 14.85
C LYS A 105 -7.53 2.89 14.30
N ARG A 106 -8.70 3.56 14.15
CA ARG A 106 -9.92 3.01 13.55
C ARG A 106 -10.65 4.13 12.80
N LYS A 107 -10.04 4.61 11.72
CA LYS A 107 -10.49 5.81 10.98
C LYS A 107 -11.38 5.48 9.78
N CYS A 108 -11.02 4.47 9.01
CA CYS A 108 -11.74 4.08 7.81
C CYS A 108 -11.55 2.58 7.55
N LEU A 109 -12.23 2.09 6.51
CA LEU A 109 -11.99 0.75 5.98
C LEU A 109 -10.62 0.72 5.31
N VAL A 110 -9.80 -0.25 5.68
CA VAL A 110 -8.45 -0.50 5.18
C VAL A 110 -8.44 -1.86 4.50
N HIS A 111 -7.96 -1.92 3.26
CA HIS A 111 -7.81 -3.19 2.54
C HIS A 111 -6.70 -4.06 3.14
N GLY A 112 -5.62 -3.42 3.61
CA GLY A 112 -4.48 -4.06 4.28
C GLY A 112 -3.49 -4.78 3.34
N ASP A 113 -3.81 -4.90 2.04
CA ASP A 113 -2.91 -5.38 0.98
C ASP A 113 -3.20 -4.67 -0.35
N PHE A 114 -3.46 -3.36 -0.28
CA PHE A 114 -3.82 -2.53 -1.44
C PHE A 114 -2.59 -2.29 -2.33
N SER A 115 -2.38 -3.20 -3.27
CA SER A 115 -1.18 -3.21 -4.12
C SER A 115 -1.45 -3.73 -5.53
N PRO A 116 -0.59 -3.43 -6.51
CA PRO A 116 -0.75 -3.88 -7.89
C PRO A 116 -0.80 -5.41 -8.07
N LYS A 117 -0.34 -6.22 -7.11
CA LYS A 117 -0.47 -7.68 -7.20
C LYS A 117 -1.92 -8.15 -7.06
N ASN A 118 -2.74 -7.37 -6.34
CA ASN A 118 -4.14 -7.65 -6.04
C ASN A 118 -5.10 -6.88 -6.95
N VAL A 119 -4.59 -6.40 -8.08
CA VAL A 119 -5.39 -5.71 -9.11
C VAL A 119 -5.29 -6.47 -10.42
N LEU A 120 -6.45 -6.84 -10.96
CA LEU A 120 -6.59 -7.39 -12.32
C LEU A 120 -7.02 -6.27 -13.27
N VAL A 121 -6.29 -6.11 -14.37
CA VAL A 121 -6.58 -5.16 -15.42
C VAL A 121 -7.30 -5.88 -16.56
N GLN A 122 -8.53 -5.45 -16.86
CA GLN A 122 -9.34 -5.95 -17.97
C GLN A 122 -9.77 -4.77 -18.83
N GLY A 123 -9.12 -4.60 -19.99
CA GLY A 123 -9.32 -3.39 -20.80
C GLY A 123 -9.04 -2.13 -19.99
N ASP A 124 -10.02 -1.23 -19.93
CA ASP A 124 -9.94 0.03 -19.15
C ASP A 124 -10.54 -0.10 -17.74
N THR A 125 -10.64 -1.32 -17.21
CA THR A 125 -11.25 -1.57 -15.89
C THR A 125 -10.26 -2.24 -14.97
N LEU A 126 -10.24 -1.81 -13.69
CA LEU A 126 -9.50 -2.45 -12.61
C LEU A 126 -10.47 -3.24 -11.70
N HIS A 127 -10.07 -4.45 -11.35
CA HIS A 127 -10.77 -5.29 -10.38
C HIS A 127 -9.85 -5.56 -9.19
N LEU A 128 -10.33 -5.24 -7.99
CA LEU A 128 -9.60 -5.48 -6.73
C LEU A 128 -9.97 -6.84 -6.19
N ILE A 129 -8.98 -7.59 -5.75
CA ILE A 129 -9.11 -8.94 -5.17
C ILE A 129 -8.34 -9.03 -3.85
N ASP A 130 -8.50 -10.16 -3.14
CA ASP A 130 -7.72 -10.50 -1.94
C ASP A 130 -8.02 -9.61 -0.72
N HIS A 131 -9.27 -9.69 -0.24
CA HIS A 131 -9.79 -8.87 0.87
C HIS A 131 -9.62 -9.55 2.24
N GLU A 132 -8.70 -10.51 2.39
CA GLU A 132 -8.55 -11.38 3.57
C GLU A 132 -8.21 -10.62 4.88
N VAL A 133 -7.59 -9.44 4.77
CA VAL A 133 -7.16 -8.63 5.91
C VAL A 133 -7.92 -7.30 6.02
N ILE A 134 -9.05 -7.17 5.32
CA ILE A 134 -9.86 -5.95 5.35
C ILE A 134 -10.39 -5.69 6.77
N HIS A 135 -10.25 -4.44 7.26
CA HIS A 135 -10.65 -4.06 8.61
C HIS A 135 -10.85 -2.54 8.74
N LEU A 136 -11.47 -2.10 9.84
CA LEU A 136 -11.44 -0.69 10.25
C LEU A 136 -10.09 -0.36 10.89
N GLY A 137 -9.30 0.51 10.24
CA GLY A 137 -7.91 0.73 10.60
C GLY A 137 -7.38 2.14 10.44
N ASP A 138 -6.07 2.21 10.18
CA ASP A 138 -5.31 3.43 9.97
C ASP A 138 -5.46 3.89 8.51
N ASP A 139 -6.05 5.05 8.31
CA ASP A 139 -6.31 5.68 7.00
C ASP A 139 -5.05 5.97 6.18
N ALA A 140 -3.87 5.95 6.80
CA ALA A 140 -2.60 6.15 6.12
C ALA A 140 -1.96 4.84 5.61
N PHE A 141 -2.39 3.66 6.08
CA PHE A 141 -1.70 2.40 5.78
C PHE A 141 -1.70 2.06 4.30
N ASP A 142 -2.88 1.99 3.67
CA ASP A 142 -3.02 1.53 2.28
C ASP A 142 -2.34 2.47 1.27
N LEU A 143 -2.34 3.78 1.53
CA LEU A 143 -1.62 4.74 0.68
C LEU A 143 -0.12 4.49 0.75
N GLY A 144 0.45 4.40 1.96
CA GLY A 144 1.88 4.12 2.16
C GLY A 144 2.29 2.77 1.59
N PHE A 145 1.44 1.75 1.75
CA PHE A 145 1.66 0.43 1.18
C PHE A 145 1.68 0.45 -0.36
N SER A 146 0.74 1.17 -0.99
CA SER A 146 0.67 1.34 -2.44
C SER A 146 1.90 2.05 -3.00
N LEU A 147 2.28 3.19 -2.38
CA LEU A 147 3.48 3.95 -2.76
C LEU A 147 4.74 3.09 -2.69
N THR A 148 4.88 2.26 -1.67
CA THR A 148 5.99 1.31 -1.53
C THR A 148 6.17 0.46 -2.79
N HIS A 149 5.07 -0.01 -3.39
CA HIS A 149 5.13 -0.86 -4.59
C HIS A 149 5.57 -0.12 -5.85
N PHE A 150 5.25 1.18 -5.98
CA PHE A 150 5.75 2.01 -7.08
C PHE A 150 7.21 2.42 -6.85
N LEU A 151 7.54 2.88 -5.65
CA LEU A 151 8.90 3.32 -5.29
C LEU A 151 9.93 2.18 -5.40
N ALA A 152 9.58 0.98 -4.94
CA ALA A 152 10.44 -0.18 -5.08
C ALA A 152 10.73 -0.52 -6.56
N LYS A 153 9.72 -0.38 -7.45
CA LYS A 153 9.91 -0.57 -8.90
C LYS A 153 10.72 0.56 -9.53
N ALA A 154 10.56 1.80 -9.05
CA ALA A 154 11.38 2.93 -9.51
C ALA A 154 12.87 2.69 -9.27
N LEU A 155 13.23 2.08 -8.15
CA LEU A 155 14.62 1.75 -7.81
C LEU A 155 15.11 0.49 -8.53
N HIS A 156 14.24 -0.50 -8.71
CA HIS A 156 14.55 -1.74 -9.45
C HIS A 156 14.74 -1.53 -10.95
N MET A 157 14.07 -0.52 -11.55
CA MET A 157 14.06 -0.24 -12.98
C MET A 157 14.55 1.20 -13.24
N PRO A 158 15.86 1.45 -13.21
CA PRO A 158 16.42 2.80 -13.33
C PRO A 158 15.97 3.54 -14.61
N GLU A 159 15.80 2.83 -15.71
CA GLU A 159 15.34 3.37 -16.99
C GLU A 159 13.86 3.81 -16.97
N LYS A 160 13.08 3.34 -15.99
CA LYS A 160 11.67 3.70 -15.77
C LYS A 160 11.46 4.54 -14.51
N ARG A 161 12.52 4.89 -13.79
CA ARG A 161 12.49 5.60 -12.50
C ARG A 161 11.64 6.87 -12.54
N ILE A 162 11.83 7.70 -13.56
CA ILE A 162 11.06 8.94 -13.73
C ILE A 162 9.57 8.64 -13.91
N SER A 163 9.22 7.67 -14.76
CA SER A 163 7.82 7.31 -15.00
C SER A 163 7.14 6.76 -13.74
N PHE A 164 7.85 5.98 -12.91
CA PHE A 164 7.32 5.52 -11.62
C PHE A 164 7.20 6.66 -10.60
N ARG A 165 8.16 7.59 -10.56
CA ARG A 165 8.07 8.80 -9.73
C ARG A 165 6.84 9.62 -10.10
N ASP A 166 6.64 9.88 -11.39
CA ASP A 166 5.48 10.62 -11.89
C ASP A 166 4.16 9.90 -11.56
N ALA A 167 4.14 8.56 -11.63
CA ALA A 167 3.00 7.75 -11.20
C ALA A 167 2.73 7.87 -9.69
N CYS A 168 3.77 7.93 -8.84
CA CYS A 168 3.60 8.19 -7.40
C CYS A 168 2.97 9.56 -7.14
N HIS A 169 3.48 10.62 -7.78
CA HIS A 169 2.93 11.97 -7.65
C HIS A 169 1.47 12.04 -8.12
N LEU A 170 1.17 11.41 -9.26
CA LEU A 170 -0.19 11.35 -9.79
C LEU A 170 -1.14 10.60 -8.86
N PHE A 171 -0.70 9.46 -8.31
CA PHE A 171 -1.49 8.64 -7.37
C PHE A 171 -1.85 9.46 -6.12
N VAL A 172 -0.86 10.13 -5.51
CA VAL A 172 -1.08 10.98 -4.33
C VAL A 172 -2.01 12.14 -4.67
N GLN A 173 -1.74 12.87 -5.75
CA GLN A 173 -2.57 14.00 -6.14
C GLN A 173 -4.02 13.60 -6.40
N ARG A 174 -4.22 12.49 -7.14
CA ARG A 174 -5.57 11.99 -7.43
C ARG A 174 -6.32 11.54 -6.18
N PHE A 175 -5.60 10.90 -5.24
CA PHE A 175 -6.14 10.53 -3.95
C PHE A 175 -6.57 11.76 -3.14
N LEU A 176 -5.71 12.79 -3.06
CA LEU A 176 -6.01 14.07 -2.39
C LEU A 176 -7.23 14.77 -3.00
N ASP A 177 -7.34 14.78 -4.34
CA ASP A 177 -8.48 15.38 -5.03
C ASP A 177 -9.81 14.66 -4.72
N GLY A 178 -9.74 13.35 -4.47
CA GLY A 178 -10.90 12.51 -4.15
C GLY A 178 -11.27 12.49 -2.67
N MET A 179 -10.36 12.86 -1.77
CA MET A 179 -10.63 12.90 -0.33
C MET A 179 -11.73 13.92 0.01
N ASN A 180 -12.50 13.63 1.06
CA ASN A 180 -13.42 14.59 1.62
C ASN A 180 -12.65 15.80 2.17
N ARG A 181 -12.91 17.01 1.64
CA ARG A 181 -12.21 18.26 1.99
C ARG A 181 -12.34 18.69 3.46
N SER A 182 -13.13 17.98 4.27
CA SER A 182 -13.20 18.22 5.72
C SER A 182 -11.95 17.74 6.49
N GLN A 183 -11.17 16.84 5.91
CA GLN A 183 -9.88 16.40 6.47
C GLN A 183 -8.75 17.27 5.91
N LYS A 184 -7.88 17.77 6.79
CA LYS A 184 -6.69 18.52 6.36
C LYS A 184 -5.58 17.52 6.02
N PRO A 185 -5.04 17.56 4.78
CA PRO A 185 -3.92 16.68 4.41
C PRO A 185 -2.73 16.77 5.35
N SER A 186 -2.42 17.97 5.88
CA SER A 186 -1.31 18.20 6.82
C SER A 186 -1.32 17.28 8.05
N ASP A 187 -2.50 16.88 8.53
CA ASP A 187 -2.63 16.04 9.71
C ASP A 187 -2.39 14.56 9.41
N LEU A 188 -2.39 14.20 8.12
CA LEU A 188 -2.23 12.83 7.62
C LEU A 188 -0.87 12.61 6.95
N GLU A 189 -0.22 13.66 6.44
CA GLU A 189 1.00 13.55 5.63
C GLU A 189 2.14 12.86 6.37
N GLU A 190 2.38 13.20 7.63
CA GLU A 190 3.40 12.51 8.43
C GLU A 190 3.07 11.01 8.55
N SER A 191 1.80 10.65 8.73
CA SER A 191 1.38 9.25 8.79
C SER A 191 1.61 8.53 7.45
N TRP A 192 1.32 9.16 6.31
CA TRP A 192 1.61 8.60 4.98
C TRP A 192 3.10 8.38 4.76
N ILE A 193 3.93 9.36 5.13
CA ILE A 193 5.39 9.27 5.07
C ILE A 193 5.87 8.09 5.93
N ARG A 194 5.43 8.03 7.18
CA ARG A 194 5.83 6.97 8.13
C ARG A 194 5.43 5.57 7.63
N HIS A 195 4.21 5.40 7.10
CA HIS A 195 3.78 4.11 6.55
C HIS A 195 4.55 3.75 5.27
N THR A 196 4.81 4.71 4.37
CA THR A 196 5.62 4.46 3.18
C THR A 196 7.01 3.97 3.55
N LEU A 197 7.69 4.65 4.50
CA LEU A 197 9.02 4.26 4.97
C LEU A 197 9.02 2.91 5.70
N GLY A 198 8.04 2.69 6.59
CA GLY A 198 7.89 1.43 7.31
C GLY A 198 7.63 0.26 6.36
N CYS A 199 6.75 0.44 5.37
CA CYS A 199 6.46 -0.57 4.35
C CYS A 199 7.66 -0.83 3.44
N LEU A 200 8.41 0.20 3.01
CA LEU A 200 9.66 0.01 2.25
C LEU A 200 10.65 -0.88 3.01
N LEU A 201 10.89 -0.58 4.30
CA LEU A 201 11.76 -1.40 5.14
C LEU A 201 11.23 -2.82 5.31
N ALA A 202 9.92 -2.98 5.53
CA ALA A 202 9.29 -4.28 5.67
C ALA A 202 9.39 -5.13 4.38
N ARG A 203 9.31 -4.49 3.20
CA ARG A 203 9.37 -5.18 1.90
C ARG A 203 10.79 -5.51 1.44
N VAL A 204 11.81 -5.10 2.19
CA VAL A 204 13.22 -5.47 1.94
C VAL A 204 13.85 -6.27 3.10
N ARG A 205 13.38 -6.08 4.34
CA ARG A 205 13.94 -6.69 5.57
C ARG A 205 12.90 -7.42 6.43
N GLY A 206 11.61 -7.38 6.04
CA GLY A 206 10.55 -8.13 6.69
C GLY A 206 10.51 -9.60 6.29
N ARG A 207 9.49 -10.32 6.78
CA ARG A 207 9.30 -11.76 6.44
C ARG A 207 8.76 -11.99 5.03
N SER A 208 8.24 -10.95 4.37
CA SER A 208 7.68 -11.03 3.02
C SER A 208 8.35 -10.02 2.08
N PRO A 209 9.65 -10.18 1.76
CA PRO A 209 10.35 -9.27 0.87
C PRO A 209 9.78 -9.35 -0.56
N LEU A 210 9.99 -8.28 -1.34
CA LEU A 210 9.62 -8.26 -2.75
C LEU A 210 10.57 -9.18 -3.53
N GLU A 211 10.00 -10.22 -4.14
CA GLU A 211 10.75 -11.31 -4.77
C GLU A 211 11.54 -10.89 -6.02
N TYR A 212 11.14 -9.81 -6.68
CA TYR A 212 11.81 -9.31 -7.88
C TYR A 212 13.04 -8.42 -7.57
N LEU A 213 13.21 -7.99 -6.33
CA LEU A 213 14.35 -7.17 -5.92
C LEU A 213 15.61 -8.02 -5.71
N ASN A 214 16.70 -7.62 -6.33
CA ASN A 214 18.01 -8.15 -6.03
C ASN A 214 18.58 -7.57 -4.71
N ASP A 215 19.73 -8.04 -4.26
CA ASP A 215 20.30 -7.62 -2.98
C ASP A 215 20.77 -6.15 -3.00
N SER A 216 21.24 -5.66 -4.16
CA SER A 216 21.59 -4.23 -4.33
C SER A 216 20.37 -3.34 -4.23
N ASP A 217 19.25 -3.71 -4.85
CA ASP A 217 17.98 -2.99 -4.76
C ASP A 217 17.52 -2.90 -3.29
N LYS A 218 17.53 -4.05 -2.59
CA LYS A 218 17.11 -4.14 -1.18
C LYS A 218 17.97 -3.28 -0.28
N GLU A 219 19.28 -3.28 -0.50
CA GLU A 219 20.20 -2.44 0.27
C GLU A 219 19.95 -0.96 0.00
N GLN A 220 19.84 -0.56 -1.27
CA GLN A 220 19.57 0.82 -1.67
C GLN A 220 18.25 1.34 -1.07
N ILE A 221 17.17 0.54 -1.15
CA ILE A 221 15.88 0.89 -0.56
C ILE A 221 16.02 1.06 0.96
N SER A 222 16.72 0.12 1.62
CA SER A 222 16.92 0.14 3.07
C SER A 222 17.68 1.40 3.51
N LEU A 223 18.75 1.75 2.81
CA LEU A 223 19.56 2.95 3.12
C LEU A 223 18.76 4.24 2.90
N ASN A 224 18.10 4.39 1.75
CA ASN A 224 17.29 5.56 1.44
C ASN A 224 16.16 5.76 2.46
N ALA A 225 15.47 4.68 2.85
CA ALA A 225 14.40 4.76 3.82
C ALA A 225 14.91 5.13 5.23
N GLN A 226 16.05 4.56 5.68
CA GLN A 226 16.63 4.91 6.97
C GLN A 226 17.11 6.37 7.03
N GLU A 227 17.72 6.88 5.96
CA GLU A 227 18.11 8.29 5.85
C GLU A 227 16.89 9.23 5.95
N CYS A 228 15.78 8.87 5.29
CA CYS A 228 14.53 9.62 5.41
C CYS A 228 13.89 9.52 6.80
N ILE A 229 14.10 8.43 7.55
CA ILE A 229 13.64 8.30 8.95
C ILE A 229 14.44 9.23 9.88
N GLU A 230 15.75 9.36 9.67
CA GLU A 230 16.59 10.28 10.46
C GLU A 230 16.21 11.75 10.24
N HIS A 231 15.72 12.09 9.04
CA HIS A 231 15.30 13.42 8.64
C HIS A 231 14.01 13.36 7.82
N LEU A 232 12.88 13.21 8.52
CA LEU A 232 11.56 13.07 7.87
C LEU A 232 11.34 14.22 6.87
N PRO A 233 10.93 13.90 5.63
CA PRO A 233 10.53 14.91 4.65
C PRO A 233 9.33 15.73 5.14
N ALA A 234 9.24 16.99 4.69
CA ALA A 234 8.16 17.89 5.09
C ALA A 234 6.80 17.49 4.52
N ASP A 235 6.79 16.81 3.37
CA ASP A 235 5.59 16.36 2.69
C ASP A 235 5.86 15.06 1.91
N ILE A 236 4.79 14.42 1.45
CA ILE A 236 4.84 13.13 0.76
C ILE A 236 5.49 13.23 -0.62
N HIS A 237 5.37 14.37 -1.32
CA HIS A 237 6.00 14.58 -2.61
C HIS A 237 7.52 14.67 -2.48
N LEU A 238 8.00 15.36 -1.43
CA LEU A 238 9.43 15.40 -1.12
C LEU A 238 9.99 14.03 -0.73
N LEU A 239 9.20 13.18 -0.05
CA LEU A 239 9.58 11.78 0.19
C LEU A 239 9.77 11.03 -1.13
N ILE A 240 8.77 11.11 -2.04
CA ILE A 240 8.81 10.45 -3.35
C ILE A 240 10.09 10.86 -4.10
N ASP A 241 10.37 12.15 -4.14
CA ASP A 241 11.56 12.69 -4.82
C ASP A 241 12.86 12.19 -4.18
N ARG A 242 12.99 12.23 -2.84
CA ARG A 242 14.17 11.74 -2.13
C ARG A 242 14.45 10.26 -2.35
N ILE A 243 13.39 9.42 -2.28
CA ILE A 243 13.55 7.96 -2.49
C ILE A 243 13.95 7.66 -3.93
N THR A 244 13.42 8.40 -4.91
CA THR A 244 13.69 8.18 -6.33
C THR A 244 14.89 8.98 -6.87
N TRP A 245 15.54 9.78 -6.02
CA TRP A 245 16.71 10.56 -6.43
C TRP A 245 17.88 9.67 -6.86
N ASP A 246 18.50 10.02 -7.98
CA ASP A 246 19.71 9.34 -8.45
C ASP A 246 20.93 9.96 -7.74
N LYS A 247 21.45 9.28 -6.72
CA LYS A 247 22.74 9.63 -6.12
C LYS A 247 23.84 9.16 -7.10
N LYS A 248 24.11 9.97 -8.16
CA LYS A 248 25.27 9.75 -9.03
C LYS A 248 26.56 10.01 -8.27
#